data_129138e66e38e22d8476c73cad63a111
#
_entry.id   129138e66e38e22d8476c73cad63a111
#
_cell.length_a   1.000
_cell.length_b   1.000
_cell.length_c   1.000
_cell.angle_alpha   90.00
_cell.angle_beta   90.00
_cell.angle_gamma   90.00
#
_symmetry.space_group_name_H-M   'P 1'
#
loop_
_entity.id
_entity.type
_entity.pdbx_description
1 polymer ?
#
loop_
_entity_poly.entity_id
_entity_poly.type
_entity_poly.pdbx_seq_one_letter_code
_entity_poly.pdbx_strand_id
1 'polypeptide(L)'
;MSRRLMAVLALMIPLRVAAQNPDLALTQAERDSILKDYHQIFPIWGRKAIERGFDLPTPLGFNVGAFTANQDLLISNLGLGFNAPPQPVDFITFSGAEAKITNWNTRVDLWVLPFLNVYTMLGTGPAQTTVHIATPVPFTSVAKFSGSNFGLGLTGAFGFRRNFVVVDYNHQWAFSSLLDAPVPVNVLSMRYGKAFRVGARAKRMRTTFWVGTMFQSLKSGTSGSINLADALPPGADTLFNNYQNSAWYQALSNAQKVVVDSFVQRLSGRLDTTVVNYSLNKKIADPWNLILGGTFDVGRHWGVRGEVGFVGRKSFLLMANYRIGL
;
A
#
# COMPACT_ATOMS: atom_id res chain seq x y z
N MET A 1 25.08 9.27 21.15
CA MET A 1 25.02 8.44 19.92
C MET A 1 25.43 7.02 20.27
N SER A 2 24.51 6.09 20.31
CA SER A 2 24.70 4.77 20.90
C SER A 2 25.48 3.85 19.95
N ARG A 3 26.38 3.02 20.52
CA ARG A 3 27.20 2.00 19.86
C ARG A 3 26.41 0.99 18.97
N ARG A 4 25.09 1.00 19.04
CA ARG A 4 24.22 0.14 18.21
C ARG A 4 24.01 0.65 16.78
N LEU A 5 24.22 1.93 16.51
CA LEU A 5 24.13 2.47 15.15
C LEU A 5 25.39 2.16 14.31
N MET A 6 26.55 1.98 14.96
CA MET A 6 27.78 1.58 14.29
C MET A 6 27.81 0.10 13.85
N ALA A 7 27.06 -0.77 14.50
CA ALA A 7 27.00 -2.20 14.15
C ALA A 7 26.21 -2.46 12.84
N VAL A 8 25.29 -1.59 12.48
CA VAL A 8 24.54 -1.71 11.21
C VAL A 8 25.35 -1.20 10.01
N LEU A 9 26.27 -0.24 10.24
CA LEU A 9 27.20 0.22 9.19
C LEU A 9 28.38 -0.71 8.95
N ALA A 10 28.74 -1.55 9.91
CA ALA A 10 29.88 -2.48 9.80
C ALA A 10 29.55 -3.78 9.04
N LEU A 11 28.27 -4.03 8.71
CA LEU A 11 27.87 -5.12 7.81
C LEU A 11 27.94 -4.74 6.31
N MET A 12 28.47 -3.58 5.98
CA MET A 12 28.98 -3.28 4.64
C MET A 12 30.36 -3.97 4.44
N ILE A 13 30.40 -5.29 4.67
CA ILE A 13 31.46 -6.14 4.15
C ILE A 13 31.54 -5.84 2.65
N PRO A 14 32.73 -5.60 2.07
CA PRO A 14 32.88 -5.50 0.64
C PRO A 14 32.40 -6.82 0.06
N LEU A 15 31.12 -6.88 -0.34
CA LEU A 15 30.64 -7.92 -1.21
C LEU A 15 31.56 -7.85 -2.43
N ARG A 16 32.56 -8.73 -2.46
CA ARG A 16 33.31 -9.01 -3.67
C ARG A 16 32.24 -9.14 -4.72
N VAL A 17 32.28 -8.27 -5.71
CA VAL A 17 31.37 -8.23 -6.83
C VAL A 17 31.29 -9.66 -7.35
N ALA A 18 30.28 -10.41 -6.90
CA ALA A 18 30.08 -11.79 -7.31
C ALA A 18 29.88 -11.73 -8.82
N ALA A 19 30.70 -12.49 -9.52
CA ALA A 19 30.78 -12.46 -10.98
C ALA A 19 29.38 -12.34 -11.61
N GLN A 20 29.19 -11.29 -12.39
CA GLN A 20 27.97 -11.07 -13.15
C GLN A 20 27.70 -12.30 -14.02
N ASN A 21 26.42 -12.58 -14.20
CA ASN A 21 26.00 -13.56 -15.20
C ASN A 21 26.50 -13.09 -16.59
N PRO A 22 27.31 -13.89 -17.30
CA PRO A 22 27.80 -13.53 -18.64
C PRO A 22 26.67 -13.20 -19.63
N ASP A 23 25.47 -13.75 -19.44
CA ASP A 23 24.32 -13.50 -20.33
C ASP A 23 23.67 -12.12 -20.11
N LEU A 24 23.79 -11.56 -18.89
CA LEU A 24 23.22 -10.26 -18.51
C LEU A 24 24.26 -9.15 -18.47
N ALA A 25 25.54 -9.50 -18.34
CA ALA A 25 26.62 -8.54 -18.37
C ALA A 25 26.74 -7.92 -19.77
N LEU A 26 27.13 -6.63 -19.81
CA LEU A 26 27.48 -5.96 -21.07
C LEU A 26 28.75 -6.58 -21.65
N THR A 27 28.72 -6.87 -22.94
CA THR A 27 29.94 -7.20 -23.70
C THR A 27 30.87 -5.99 -23.81
N GLN A 28 32.13 -6.19 -24.18
CA GLN A 28 33.07 -5.10 -24.40
C GLN A 28 32.51 -4.09 -25.42
N ALA A 29 32.03 -4.57 -26.57
CA ALA A 29 31.46 -3.72 -27.62
C ALA A 29 30.24 -2.92 -27.15
N GLU A 30 29.32 -3.55 -26.32
CA GLU A 30 28.19 -2.85 -25.75
C GLU A 30 28.61 -1.78 -24.74
N ARG A 31 29.62 -2.06 -23.89
CA ARG A 31 30.17 -1.07 -22.95
C ARG A 31 30.77 0.13 -23.69
N ASP A 32 31.63 -0.14 -24.68
CA ASP A 32 32.31 0.91 -25.44
C ASP A 32 31.30 1.79 -26.20
N SER A 33 30.24 1.17 -26.77
CA SER A 33 29.15 1.90 -27.42
C SER A 33 28.38 2.79 -26.44
N ILE A 34 28.05 2.28 -25.23
CA ILE A 34 27.32 3.06 -24.24
C ILE A 34 28.19 4.18 -23.67
N LEU A 35 29.45 3.89 -23.36
CA LEU A 35 30.38 4.85 -22.74
C LEU A 35 30.78 5.98 -23.68
N LYS A 36 30.79 5.75 -25.00
CA LYS A 36 31.08 6.76 -26.01
C LYS A 36 30.12 7.95 -25.91
N ASP A 37 28.83 7.68 -25.70
CA ASP A 37 27.76 8.68 -25.66
C ASP A 37 27.16 8.84 -24.24
N TYR A 38 27.94 8.49 -23.19
CA TYR A 38 27.46 8.58 -21.83
C TYR A 38 27.66 9.98 -21.25
N HIS A 39 26.60 10.79 -21.27
CA HIS A 39 26.55 12.14 -20.71
C HIS A 39 25.63 12.25 -19.46
N GLN A 40 25.13 11.14 -18.96
CA GLN A 40 24.15 11.13 -17.87
C GLN A 40 24.82 11.53 -16.55
N ILE A 41 24.17 12.44 -15.80
CA ILE A 41 24.57 12.85 -14.46
C ILE A 41 24.20 11.74 -13.45
N PHE A 42 23.06 11.11 -13.66
CA PHE A 42 22.55 10.00 -12.83
C PHE A 42 22.56 8.67 -13.60
N PRO A 43 22.73 7.54 -12.87
CA PRO A 43 23.07 7.47 -11.45
C PRO A 43 24.50 7.91 -11.19
N ILE A 44 24.76 8.57 -10.06
CA ILE A 44 26.12 8.84 -9.59
C ILE A 44 26.87 7.50 -9.56
N TRP A 45 28.10 7.45 -10.11
CA TRP A 45 28.88 6.25 -10.37
C TRP A 45 28.35 5.35 -11.51
N GLY A 46 27.35 5.80 -12.28
CA GLY A 46 26.81 5.02 -13.39
C GLY A 46 27.86 4.62 -14.40
N ARG A 47 28.73 5.57 -14.83
CA ARG A 47 29.85 5.28 -15.72
C ARG A 47 30.75 4.16 -15.18
N LYS A 48 31.17 4.23 -13.89
CA LYS A 48 31.99 3.21 -13.25
C LYS A 48 31.31 1.84 -13.19
N ALA A 49 30.00 1.83 -13.00
CA ALA A 49 29.23 0.59 -12.98
C ALA A 49 29.16 -0.04 -14.40
N ILE A 50 28.96 0.77 -15.45
CA ILE A 50 28.96 0.29 -16.82
C ILE A 50 30.35 -0.23 -17.24
N GLU A 51 31.43 0.46 -16.85
CA GLU A 51 32.82 0.00 -17.06
C GLU A 51 33.05 -1.39 -16.43
N ARG A 52 32.40 -1.68 -15.30
CA ARG A 52 32.42 -3.00 -14.65
C ARG A 52 31.47 -4.02 -15.29
N GLY A 53 30.73 -3.64 -16.35
CA GLY A 53 29.84 -4.50 -17.11
C GLY A 53 28.40 -4.53 -16.63
N PHE A 54 27.98 -3.67 -15.70
CA PHE A 54 26.58 -3.60 -15.28
C PHE A 54 25.69 -2.95 -16.34
N ASP A 55 24.60 -3.63 -16.71
CA ASP A 55 23.58 -3.05 -17.58
C ASP A 55 22.57 -2.28 -16.73
N LEU A 56 22.75 -0.98 -16.61
CA LEU A 56 21.91 -0.11 -15.80
C LEU A 56 20.68 0.35 -16.59
N PRO A 57 19.51 0.47 -15.93
CA PRO A 57 18.38 1.16 -16.53
C PRO A 57 18.70 2.66 -16.67
N THR A 58 18.01 3.34 -17.60
CA THR A 58 18.05 4.81 -17.66
C THR A 58 17.49 5.40 -16.35
N PRO A 59 18.08 6.51 -15.86
CA PRO A 59 17.90 6.91 -14.46
C PRO A 59 16.49 7.37 -14.08
N LEU A 60 15.83 8.17 -14.90
CA LEU A 60 14.52 8.72 -14.58
C LEU A 60 13.42 7.84 -15.14
N GLY A 61 12.47 7.44 -14.29
CA GLY A 61 11.36 6.57 -14.65
C GLY A 61 10.01 7.21 -14.36
N PHE A 62 9.09 7.06 -15.30
CA PHE A 62 7.68 7.40 -15.17
C PHE A 62 6.87 6.11 -15.24
N ASN A 63 6.06 5.86 -14.21
CA ASN A 63 5.26 4.66 -14.12
C ASN A 63 3.79 5.04 -13.94
N VAL A 64 2.91 4.40 -14.68
CA VAL A 64 1.45 4.55 -14.55
C VAL A 64 0.83 3.17 -14.52
N GLY A 65 -0.14 2.96 -13.64
CA GLY A 65 -0.79 1.67 -13.54
C GLY A 65 -1.96 1.63 -12.60
N ALA A 66 -2.52 0.45 -12.46
CA ALA A 66 -3.63 0.15 -11.59
C ALA A 66 -3.21 -0.78 -10.46
N PHE A 67 -3.78 -0.54 -9.29
CA PHE A 67 -3.62 -1.37 -8.10
C PHE A 67 -5.00 -1.67 -7.51
N THR A 68 -5.24 -2.91 -7.16
CA THR A 68 -6.41 -3.28 -6.36
C THR A 68 -5.96 -4.13 -5.18
N ALA A 69 -6.63 -3.94 -4.05
CA ALA A 69 -6.37 -4.73 -2.85
C ALA A 69 -7.64 -4.94 -2.05
N ASN A 70 -7.69 -6.08 -1.38
CA ASN A 70 -8.68 -6.46 -0.40
C ASN A 70 -7.96 -6.93 0.87
N GLN A 71 -8.30 -6.35 2.03
CA GLN A 71 -7.57 -6.53 3.26
C GLN A 71 -8.48 -6.49 4.48
N ASP A 72 -8.32 -7.47 5.37
CA ASP A 72 -9.04 -7.53 6.62
C ASP A 72 -8.47 -6.54 7.64
N LEU A 73 -9.38 -5.91 8.38
CA LEU A 73 -9.10 -4.93 9.43
C LEU A 73 -9.65 -5.39 10.76
N LEU A 74 -8.96 -5.02 11.83
CA LEU A 74 -9.47 -5.07 13.20
C LEU A 74 -9.86 -3.66 13.61
N ILE A 75 -11.09 -3.50 14.08
CA ILE A 75 -11.64 -2.24 14.60
C ILE A 75 -11.85 -2.38 16.10
N SER A 76 -11.48 -1.35 16.84
CA SER A 76 -11.69 -1.26 18.30
C SER A 76 -11.88 0.19 18.74
N ASN A 77 -12.32 0.38 19.98
CA ASN A 77 -12.50 1.69 20.61
C ASN A 77 -13.38 2.64 19.78
N LEU A 78 -14.54 2.16 19.35
CA LEU A 78 -15.50 2.97 18.63
C LEU A 78 -16.07 4.06 19.52
N GLY A 79 -16.00 5.30 19.03
CA GLY A 79 -16.75 6.43 19.56
C GLY A 79 -17.71 6.95 18.49
N LEU A 80 -18.91 7.32 18.88
CA LEU A 80 -19.93 7.91 18.01
C LEU A 80 -20.46 9.21 18.61
N GLY A 81 -20.75 10.19 17.75
CA GLY A 81 -21.38 11.45 18.12
C GLY A 81 -22.33 11.93 17.02
N PHE A 82 -23.56 12.21 17.36
CA PHE A 82 -24.59 12.71 16.44
C PHE A 82 -24.58 14.24 16.47
N ASN A 83 -24.02 14.88 15.45
CA ASN A 83 -23.79 16.33 15.42
C ASN A 83 -23.05 16.83 16.69
N ALA A 84 -22.26 15.96 17.32
CA ALA A 84 -21.55 16.17 18.56
C ALA A 84 -20.18 15.45 18.53
N PRO A 85 -19.23 15.75 19.43
CA PRO A 85 -17.99 15.00 19.54
C PRO A 85 -18.24 13.50 19.83
N PRO A 86 -17.43 12.60 19.27
CA PRO A 86 -17.58 11.16 19.50
C PRO A 86 -17.42 10.78 20.97
N GLN A 87 -18.32 9.95 21.48
CA GLN A 87 -18.28 9.35 22.81
C GLN A 87 -18.12 7.84 22.69
N PRO A 88 -17.36 7.17 23.58
CA PRO A 88 -17.16 5.74 23.54
C PRO A 88 -18.49 4.95 23.56
N VAL A 89 -18.60 3.93 22.71
CA VAL A 89 -19.77 3.05 22.60
C VAL A 89 -19.34 1.58 22.70
N ASP A 90 -18.99 1.16 23.92
CA ASP A 90 -18.39 -0.14 24.20
C ASP A 90 -19.35 -1.33 23.98
N PHE A 91 -20.66 -1.08 23.86
CA PHE A 91 -21.67 -2.11 23.60
C PHE A 91 -21.74 -2.51 22.12
N ILE A 92 -21.11 -1.77 21.20
CA ILE A 92 -21.02 -2.12 19.79
C ILE A 92 -19.76 -2.95 19.58
N THR A 93 -19.96 -4.19 19.12
CA THR A 93 -18.85 -5.10 18.78
C THR A 93 -18.87 -5.46 17.30
N PHE A 94 -17.69 -5.81 16.80
CA PHE A 94 -17.49 -6.14 15.39
C PHE A 94 -17.13 -7.61 15.24
N SER A 95 -17.74 -8.30 14.27
CA SER A 95 -17.34 -9.65 13.89
C SER A 95 -16.29 -9.67 12.77
N GLY A 96 -16.10 -8.55 12.09
CA GLY A 96 -15.09 -8.38 11.05
C GLY A 96 -15.17 -7.03 10.37
N ALA A 97 -14.08 -6.64 9.75
CA ALA A 97 -14.06 -5.47 8.87
C ALA A 97 -13.11 -5.72 7.69
N GLU A 98 -13.45 -5.21 6.54
CA GLU A 98 -12.72 -5.40 5.29
C GLU A 98 -12.60 -4.07 4.55
N ALA A 99 -11.39 -3.80 4.01
CA ALA A 99 -11.16 -2.67 3.13
C ALA A 99 -10.85 -3.15 1.72
N LYS A 100 -11.59 -2.64 0.73
CA LYS A 100 -11.35 -2.85 -0.69
C LYS A 100 -10.96 -1.52 -1.32
N ILE A 101 -9.84 -1.53 -2.06
CA ILE A 101 -9.29 -0.35 -2.70
C ILE A 101 -9.02 -0.68 -4.16
N THR A 102 -9.38 0.22 -5.06
CA THR A 102 -8.94 0.20 -6.46
C THR A 102 -8.40 1.57 -6.80
N ASN A 103 -7.15 1.62 -7.25
CA ASN A 103 -6.39 2.86 -7.34
C ASN A 103 -5.65 2.94 -8.67
N TRP A 104 -5.72 4.08 -9.35
CA TRP A 104 -4.78 4.47 -10.38
C TRP A 104 -3.57 5.11 -9.73
N ASN A 105 -2.37 4.60 -10.05
CA ASN A 105 -1.13 5.06 -9.47
C ASN A 105 -0.21 5.62 -10.53
N THR A 106 0.42 6.75 -10.21
CA THR A 106 1.55 7.31 -10.94
C THR A 106 2.75 7.34 -9.99
N ARG A 107 3.89 6.88 -10.49
CA ARG A 107 5.16 6.93 -9.75
C ARG A 107 6.24 7.56 -10.63
N VAL A 108 6.95 8.52 -10.08
CA VAL A 108 8.17 9.08 -10.68
C VAL A 108 9.35 8.63 -9.84
N ASP A 109 10.35 8.05 -10.46
CA ASP A 109 11.50 7.49 -9.77
C ASP A 109 12.83 7.88 -10.42
N LEU A 110 13.86 8.00 -9.59
CA LEU A 110 15.21 8.36 -9.99
C LEU A 110 16.23 7.39 -9.38
N TRP A 111 17.03 6.76 -10.21
CA TRP A 111 18.23 6.05 -9.78
C TRP A 111 19.31 7.06 -9.41
N VAL A 112 19.47 7.36 -8.13
CA VAL A 112 20.51 8.27 -7.63
C VAL A 112 21.87 7.59 -7.63
N LEU A 113 21.91 6.32 -7.25
CA LEU A 113 23.08 5.45 -7.32
C LEU A 113 22.73 4.19 -8.14
N PRO A 114 23.71 3.45 -8.67
CA PRO A 114 23.43 2.22 -9.43
C PRO A 114 22.59 1.16 -8.70
N PHE A 115 22.50 1.26 -7.38
CA PHE A 115 21.79 0.34 -6.51
C PHE A 115 20.70 1.02 -5.65
N LEU A 116 20.55 2.35 -5.72
CA LEU A 116 19.59 3.12 -4.93
C LEU A 116 18.71 3.99 -5.82
N ASN A 117 17.41 3.74 -5.72
CA ASN A 117 16.37 4.50 -6.39
C ASN A 117 15.52 5.24 -5.35
N VAL A 118 15.20 6.49 -5.61
CA VAL A 118 14.26 7.30 -4.83
C VAL A 118 13.02 7.55 -5.67
N TYR A 119 11.86 7.66 -5.04
CA TYR A 119 10.64 7.89 -5.79
C TYR A 119 9.56 8.64 -5.00
N THR A 120 8.67 9.25 -5.75
CA THR A 120 7.38 9.73 -5.28
C THR A 120 6.26 8.97 -5.98
N MET A 121 5.13 8.84 -5.32
CA MET A 121 3.94 8.21 -5.86
C MET A 121 2.69 9.01 -5.52
N LEU A 122 1.77 9.00 -6.46
CA LEU A 122 0.44 9.57 -6.34
C LEU A 122 -0.57 8.51 -6.76
N GLY A 123 -1.66 8.41 -6.05
CA GLY A 123 -2.73 7.50 -6.42
C GLY A 123 -4.10 8.09 -6.10
N THR A 124 -5.10 7.66 -6.85
CA THR A 124 -6.49 8.02 -6.62
C THR A 124 -7.43 6.92 -7.11
N GLY A 125 -8.56 6.78 -6.46
CA GLY A 125 -9.57 5.82 -6.90
C GLY A 125 -10.62 5.51 -5.85
N PRO A 126 -11.60 4.66 -6.20
CA PRO A 126 -12.64 4.23 -5.30
C PRO A 126 -12.12 3.31 -4.20
N ALA A 127 -12.68 3.48 -3.03
CA ALA A 127 -12.44 2.64 -1.87
C ALA A 127 -13.77 2.29 -1.19
N GLN A 128 -13.80 1.16 -0.52
CA GLN A 128 -14.94 0.69 0.24
C GLN A 128 -14.44 0.09 1.55
N THR A 129 -15.12 0.40 2.64
CA THR A 129 -14.94 -0.30 3.91
C THR A 129 -16.25 -0.99 4.25
N THR A 130 -16.19 -2.29 4.45
CA THR A 130 -17.31 -3.12 4.92
C THR A 130 -17.05 -3.48 6.37
N VAL A 131 -18.00 -3.23 7.24
CA VAL A 131 -17.91 -3.51 8.67
C VAL A 131 -19.08 -4.38 9.07
N HIS A 132 -18.79 -5.52 9.66
CA HIS A 132 -19.79 -6.44 10.20
C HIS A 132 -19.96 -6.16 11.69
N ILE A 133 -21.08 -5.57 12.05
CA ILE A 133 -21.45 -5.33 13.44
C ILE A 133 -22.10 -6.60 13.99
N ALA A 134 -21.64 -7.05 15.16
CA ALA A 134 -22.16 -8.24 15.82
C ALA A 134 -23.18 -7.90 16.89
N THR A 135 -22.93 -6.88 17.68
CA THR A 135 -23.82 -6.41 18.74
C THR A 135 -24.04 -4.90 18.62
N PRO A 136 -25.18 -4.34 19.01
CA PRO A 136 -26.34 -4.99 19.64
C PRO A 136 -27.22 -5.78 18.67
N VAL A 137 -27.32 -5.36 17.43
CA VAL A 137 -28.07 -6.04 16.35
C VAL A 137 -27.09 -6.33 15.22
N PRO A 138 -27.01 -7.58 14.76
CA PRO A 138 -26.08 -7.90 13.67
C PRO A 138 -26.54 -7.27 12.35
N PHE A 139 -25.66 -6.46 11.76
CA PHE A 139 -25.84 -5.93 10.40
C PHE A 139 -24.50 -5.59 9.75
N THR A 140 -24.53 -5.34 8.45
CA THR A 140 -23.33 -4.96 7.68
C THR A 140 -23.47 -3.51 7.24
N SER A 141 -22.49 -2.71 7.63
CA SER A 141 -22.30 -1.34 7.14
C SER A 141 -21.31 -1.31 5.98
N VAL A 142 -21.63 -0.59 4.91
CA VAL A 142 -20.77 -0.48 3.72
C VAL A 142 -20.59 0.99 3.39
N ALA A 143 -19.43 1.53 3.72
CA ALA A 143 -19.05 2.88 3.37
C ALA A 143 -18.25 2.89 2.06
N LYS A 144 -18.76 3.58 1.03
CA LYS A 144 -18.09 3.80 -0.27
C LYS A 144 -17.61 5.23 -0.36
N PHE A 145 -16.38 5.41 -0.79
CA PHE A 145 -15.77 6.74 -0.91
C PHE A 145 -14.67 6.75 -1.97
N SER A 146 -14.22 7.93 -2.33
CA SER A 146 -13.00 8.12 -3.12
C SER A 146 -11.85 8.45 -2.18
N GLY A 147 -10.70 7.84 -2.44
CA GLY A 147 -9.47 8.10 -1.74
C GLY A 147 -8.37 8.57 -2.68
N SER A 148 -7.40 9.25 -2.13
CA SER A 148 -6.14 9.56 -2.79
C SER A 148 -4.98 9.28 -1.86
N ASN A 149 -3.79 9.10 -2.41
CA ASN A 149 -2.59 8.95 -1.62
C ASN A 149 -1.42 9.68 -2.27
N PHE A 150 -0.56 10.20 -1.42
CA PHE A 150 0.76 10.69 -1.76
C PHE A 150 1.79 9.86 -0.99
N GLY A 151 2.93 9.54 -1.61
CA GLY A 151 3.96 8.77 -0.93
C GLY A 151 5.36 9.07 -1.44
N LEU A 152 6.32 8.83 -0.56
CA LEU A 152 7.75 8.88 -0.84
C LEU A 152 8.36 7.53 -0.52
N GLY A 153 9.36 7.11 -1.30
CA GLY A 153 9.98 5.82 -1.06
C GLY A 153 11.40 5.70 -1.58
N LEU A 154 12.03 4.62 -1.13
CA LEU A 154 13.39 4.23 -1.44
C LEU A 154 13.40 2.78 -1.87
N THR A 155 14.15 2.47 -2.93
CA THR A 155 14.37 1.08 -3.38
C THR A 155 15.87 0.81 -3.45
N GLY A 156 16.35 -0.17 -2.67
CA GLY A 156 17.68 -0.74 -2.81
C GLY A 156 17.62 -1.99 -3.70
N ALA A 157 18.48 -2.10 -4.70
CA ALA A 157 18.55 -3.25 -5.61
C ALA A 157 19.98 -3.79 -5.73
N PHE A 158 20.14 -5.08 -5.54
CA PHE A 158 21.42 -5.77 -5.56
C PHE A 158 21.33 -7.01 -6.46
N GLY A 159 22.18 -7.06 -7.47
CA GLY A 159 22.23 -8.18 -8.41
C GLY A 159 23.48 -9.02 -8.23
N PHE A 160 23.35 -10.34 -8.31
CA PHE A 160 24.45 -11.29 -8.32
C PHE A 160 24.15 -12.45 -9.25
N ARG A 161 24.99 -12.66 -10.26
CA ARG A 161 24.72 -13.61 -11.34
C ARG A 161 23.37 -13.30 -12.02
N ARG A 162 22.45 -14.26 -12.08
CA ARG A 162 21.08 -14.10 -12.60
C ARG A 162 20.08 -13.67 -11.53
N ASN A 163 20.49 -13.67 -10.26
CA ASN A 163 19.61 -13.40 -9.15
C ASN A 163 19.69 -11.91 -8.77
N PHE A 164 18.66 -11.43 -8.12
CA PHE A 164 18.64 -10.12 -7.50
C PHE A 164 17.85 -10.13 -6.20
N VAL A 165 18.19 -9.20 -5.34
CA VAL A 165 17.42 -8.84 -4.14
C VAL A 165 17.02 -7.38 -4.27
N VAL A 166 15.76 -7.09 -3.99
CA VAL A 166 15.24 -5.73 -3.91
C VAL A 166 14.61 -5.53 -2.55
N VAL A 167 14.98 -4.47 -1.88
CA VAL A 167 14.34 -4.00 -0.64
C VAL A 167 13.73 -2.64 -0.95
N ASP A 168 12.46 -2.48 -0.63
CA ASP A 168 11.71 -1.27 -0.91
C ASP A 168 10.99 -0.82 0.36
N TYR A 169 11.12 0.46 0.69
CA TYR A 169 10.40 1.10 1.77
C TYR A 169 9.69 2.34 1.25
N ASN A 170 8.42 2.50 1.62
CA ASN A 170 7.72 3.74 1.37
C ASN A 170 6.84 4.16 2.55
N HIS A 171 6.68 5.47 2.65
CA HIS A 171 5.77 6.13 3.54
C HIS A 171 4.72 6.87 2.72
N GLN A 172 3.47 6.63 3.02
CA GLN A 172 2.33 7.20 2.29
C GLN A 172 1.37 7.89 3.26
N TRP A 173 0.72 8.93 2.76
CA TRP A 173 -0.41 9.59 3.39
C TRP A 173 -1.66 9.29 2.57
N ALA A 174 -2.62 8.59 3.18
CA ALA A 174 -3.91 8.28 2.58
C ALA A 174 -4.95 9.31 2.99
N PHE A 175 -5.59 9.92 2.02
CA PHE A 175 -6.61 10.95 2.17
C PHE A 175 -7.97 10.40 1.78
N SER A 176 -9.02 10.80 2.46
CA SER A 176 -10.41 10.48 2.15
C SER A 176 -11.34 11.57 2.67
N SER A 177 -12.45 11.79 1.98
CA SER A 177 -13.49 12.72 2.42
C SER A 177 -14.18 12.31 3.73
N LEU A 178 -14.05 11.04 4.13
CA LEU A 178 -14.62 10.52 5.38
C LEU A 178 -13.69 10.65 6.59
N LEU A 179 -12.47 11.19 6.41
CA LEU A 179 -11.44 11.28 7.44
C LEU A 179 -11.09 12.74 7.71
N ASP A 180 -10.95 13.10 8.98
CA ASP A 180 -10.54 14.46 9.39
C ASP A 180 -9.06 14.73 9.08
N ALA A 181 -8.24 13.70 9.03
CA ALA A 181 -6.80 13.80 8.77
C ALA A 181 -6.30 12.62 7.93
N PRO A 182 -5.21 12.82 7.15
CA PRO A 182 -4.62 11.74 6.38
C PRO A 182 -4.08 10.63 7.29
N VAL A 183 -4.23 9.38 6.85
CA VAL A 183 -3.72 8.21 7.56
C VAL A 183 -2.33 7.86 7.03
N PRO A 184 -1.27 7.96 7.86
CA PRO A 184 0.05 7.47 7.52
C PRO A 184 0.06 5.95 7.38
N VAL A 185 0.68 5.49 6.28
CA VAL A 185 0.87 4.06 5.97
C VAL A 185 2.34 3.83 5.66
N ASN A 186 2.95 2.84 6.30
CA ASN A 186 4.31 2.39 5.99
C ASN A 186 4.26 1.04 5.30
N VAL A 187 5.05 0.89 4.26
CA VAL A 187 5.19 -0.37 3.54
C VAL A 187 6.68 -0.70 3.41
N LEU A 188 7.07 -1.86 3.88
CA LEU A 188 8.38 -2.45 3.69
C LEU A 188 8.23 -3.73 2.89
N SER A 189 8.98 -3.91 1.83
CA SER A 189 8.95 -5.15 1.07
C SER A 189 10.36 -5.63 0.69
N MET A 190 10.48 -6.95 0.59
CA MET A 190 11.69 -7.60 0.13
C MET A 190 11.32 -8.59 -0.98
N ARG A 191 12.08 -8.58 -2.06
CA ARG A 191 11.90 -9.45 -3.23
C ARG A 191 13.20 -10.15 -3.54
N TYR A 192 13.11 -11.43 -3.83
CA TYR A 192 14.20 -12.23 -4.40
C TYR A 192 13.75 -12.80 -5.74
N GLY A 193 14.56 -12.64 -6.76
CA GLY A 193 14.17 -13.06 -8.10
C GLY A 193 15.34 -13.38 -9.03
N LYS A 194 14.95 -13.73 -10.25
CA LYS A 194 15.86 -13.99 -11.36
C LYS A 194 15.53 -13.13 -12.56
N ALA A 195 16.57 -12.73 -13.27
CA ALA A 195 16.48 -12.00 -14.52
C ALA A 195 16.96 -12.86 -15.68
N PHE A 196 16.29 -12.72 -16.83
CA PHE A 196 16.56 -13.46 -18.05
C PHE A 196 16.56 -12.49 -19.23
N ARG A 197 17.47 -12.69 -20.15
CA ARG A 197 17.41 -12.03 -21.45
C ARG A 197 16.49 -12.82 -22.37
N VAL A 198 15.66 -12.13 -23.13
CA VAL A 198 14.68 -12.72 -24.04
C VAL A 198 15.02 -12.29 -25.48
N GLY A 199 15.04 -13.23 -26.40
CA GLY A 199 15.30 -12.96 -27.82
C GLY A 199 16.72 -12.53 -28.16
N ALA A 200 16.87 -11.89 -29.31
CA ALA A 200 18.17 -11.45 -29.81
C ALA A 200 18.77 -10.37 -28.89
N ARG A 201 20.09 -10.47 -28.65
CA ARG A 201 20.84 -9.56 -27.77
C ARG A 201 20.69 -8.08 -28.17
N ALA A 202 20.63 -7.80 -29.45
CA ALA A 202 20.45 -6.45 -29.98
C ALA A 202 19.11 -5.79 -29.57
N LYS A 203 18.06 -6.55 -29.31
CA LYS A 203 16.74 -6.04 -28.90
C LYS A 203 16.69 -5.64 -27.44
N ARG A 204 17.69 -6.02 -26.62
CA ARG A 204 17.76 -5.74 -25.17
C ARG A 204 16.46 -6.01 -24.43
N MET A 205 15.77 -7.11 -24.76
CA MET A 205 14.59 -7.55 -24.07
C MET A 205 14.99 -8.34 -22.82
N ARG A 206 14.38 -8.01 -21.69
CA ARG A 206 14.63 -8.67 -20.41
C ARG A 206 13.33 -8.96 -19.70
N THR A 207 13.26 -10.12 -19.09
CA THR A 207 12.19 -10.46 -18.16
C THR A 207 12.77 -10.79 -16.79
N THR A 208 12.04 -10.47 -15.75
CA THR A 208 12.38 -10.83 -14.38
C THR A 208 11.20 -11.47 -13.70
N PHE A 209 11.46 -12.42 -12.80
CA PHE A 209 10.46 -13.01 -11.92
C PHE A 209 10.97 -12.98 -10.50
N TRP A 210 10.06 -12.72 -9.55
CA TRP A 210 10.39 -12.70 -8.13
C TRP A 210 9.29 -13.28 -7.27
N VAL A 211 9.70 -13.76 -6.11
CA VAL A 211 8.86 -13.99 -4.94
C VAL A 211 9.32 -13.04 -3.84
N GLY A 212 8.43 -12.63 -2.98
CA GLY A 212 8.80 -11.71 -1.92
C GLY A 212 7.79 -11.66 -0.80
N THR A 213 8.09 -10.81 0.16
CA THR A 213 7.22 -10.51 1.28
C THR A 213 7.05 -9.00 1.41
N MET A 214 5.92 -8.60 1.95
CA MET A 214 5.57 -7.20 2.19
C MET A 214 4.96 -7.07 3.59
N PHE A 215 5.49 -6.14 4.35
CA PHE A 215 4.94 -5.72 5.64
C PHE A 215 4.27 -4.36 5.47
N GLN A 216 3.07 -4.21 6.01
CA GLN A 216 2.34 -2.96 5.99
C GLN A 216 1.84 -2.59 7.39
N SER A 217 2.00 -1.33 7.77
CA SER A 217 1.41 -0.77 8.99
C SER A 217 0.72 0.55 8.69
N LEU A 218 -0.33 0.85 9.42
CA LEU A 218 -1.06 2.11 9.34
C LEU A 218 -1.20 2.72 10.74
N LYS A 219 -1.39 4.05 10.80
CA LYS A 219 -1.70 4.74 12.06
C LYS A 219 -3.06 4.25 12.56
N SER A 220 -3.11 3.83 13.82
CA SER A 220 -4.26 3.17 14.42
C SER A 220 -5.47 4.10 14.57
N GLY A 221 -5.32 5.23 15.27
CA GLY A 221 -6.42 6.14 15.58
C GLY A 221 -6.86 6.93 14.35
N THR A 222 -8.14 6.87 14.03
CA THR A 222 -8.78 7.64 12.96
C THR A 222 -10.07 8.24 13.44
N SER A 223 -10.37 9.46 13.00
CA SER A 223 -11.66 10.13 13.20
C SER A 223 -12.18 10.65 11.87
N GLY A 224 -13.46 10.90 11.83
CA GLY A 224 -14.12 11.42 10.65
C GLY A 224 -15.61 11.54 10.83
N SER A 225 -16.29 11.81 9.73
CA SER A 225 -17.74 11.93 9.69
C SER A 225 -18.32 11.18 8.49
N ILE A 226 -19.55 10.66 8.69
CA ILE A 226 -20.31 9.99 7.64
C ILE A 226 -21.79 10.33 7.82
N ASN A 227 -22.53 10.45 6.73
CA ASN A 227 -23.98 10.54 6.81
C ASN A 227 -24.54 9.21 7.30
N LEU A 228 -25.50 9.29 8.22
CA LEU A 228 -26.09 8.10 8.81
C LEU A 228 -26.75 7.19 7.76
N ALA A 229 -27.38 7.76 6.75
CA ALA A 229 -27.97 7.03 5.64
C ALA A 229 -26.93 6.22 4.84
N ASP A 230 -25.70 6.74 4.69
CA ASP A 230 -24.60 6.07 3.97
C ASP A 230 -23.94 4.97 4.80
N ALA A 231 -24.09 5.02 6.14
CA ALA A 231 -23.53 4.04 7.07
C ALA A 231 -24.43 2.83 7.31
N LEU A 232 -25.71 2.95 7.05
CA LEU A 232 -26.71 1.94 7.37
C LEU A 232 -27.17 1.18 6.12
N PRO A 233 -27.53 -0.10 6.25
CA PRO A 233 -28.14 -0.86 5.16
C PRO A 233 -29.54 -0.33 4.83
N PRO A 234 -30.04 -0.55 3.61
CA PRO A 234 -31.45 -0.28 3.28
C PRO A 234 -32.40 -0.99 4.26
N GLY A 235 -33.42 -0.28 4.74
CA GLY A 235 -34.37 -0.80 5.72
C GLY A 235 -33.85 -0.81 7.16
N ALA A 236 -32.81 -0.06 7.45
CA ALA A 236 -32.23 0.03 8.79
C ALA A 236 -33.19 0.60 9.85
N ASP A 237 -34.21 1.37 9.43
CA ASP A 237 -35.32 1.85 10.26
C ASP A 237 -36.07 0.70 10.95
N THR A 238 -36.13 -0.48 10.33
CA THR A 238 -36.79 -1.65 10.87
C THR A 238 -35.89 -2.53 11.75
N LEU A 239 -34.57 -2.38 11.66
CA LEU A 239 -33.60 -3.20 12.43
C LEU A 239 -33.75 -3.07 13.94
N PHE A 240 -34.24 -1.93 14.38
CA PHE A 240 -34.40 -1.61 15.81
C PHE A 240 -35.85 -1.70 16.30
N ASN A 241 -36.74 -2.30 15.49
CA ASN A 241 -38.11 -2.52 15.96
C ASN A 241 -38.11 -3.49 17.16
N ASN A 242 -38.77 -3.08 18.23
CA ASN A 242 -38.87 -3.86 19.48
C ASN A 242 -37.52 -4.19 20.14
N TYR A 243 -36.45 -3.47 19.87
CA TYR A 243 -35.13 -3.72 20.45
C TYR A 243 -35.12 -3.73 21.98
N GLN A 244 -36.03 -2.94 22.63
CA GLN A 244 -36.14 -2.86 24.07
C GLN A 244 -36.55 -4.20 24.71
N ASN A 245 -37.22 -5.08 23.98
CA ASN A 245 -37.60 -6.42 24.43
C ASN A 245 -36.52 -7.47 24.18
N SER A 246 -35.41 -7.10 23.58
CA SER A 246 -34.32 -8.02 23.30
C SER A 246 -33.49 -8.33 24.55
N ALA A 247 -32.97 -9.55 24.64
CA ALA A 247 -32.17 -9.99 25.77
C ALA A 247 -30.89 -9.13 25.93
N TRP A 248 -30.26 -8.68 24.81
CA TRP A 248 -29.08 -7.83 24.85
C TRP A 248 -29.38 -6.46 25.45
N TYR A 249 -30.54 -5.82 25.11
CA TYR A 249 -30.90 -4.53 25.65
C TYR A 249 -31.23 -4.64 27.17
N GLN A 250 -31.88 -5.69 27.57
CA GLN A 250 -32.20 -5.92 29.00
C GLN A 250 -30.95 -6.13 29.85
N ALA A 251 -29.87 -6.67 29.27
CA ALA A 251 -28.58 -6.87 29.93
C ALA A 251 -27.76 -5.56 30.09
N LEU A 252 -28.15 -4.47 29.42
CA LEU A 252 -27.45 -3.19 29.49
C LEU A 252 -27.70 -2.47 30.83
N SER A 253 -26.71 -1.73 31.30
CA SER A 253 -26.87 -0.78 32.39
C SER A 253 -27.82 0.38 32.01
N ASN A 254 -28.40 1.06 32.98
CA ASN A 254 -29.30 2.20 32.74
C ASN A 254 -28.62 3.29 31.91
N ALA A 255 -27.33 3.57 32.14
CA ALA A 255 -26.58 4.54 31.37
C ALA A 255 -26.43 4.11 29.89
N GLN A 256 -26.16 2.84 29.64
CA GLN A 256 -26.05 2.28 28.28
C GLN A 256 -27.41 2.28 27.57
N LYS A 257 -28.50 1.97 28.29
CA LYS A 257 -29.88 2.05 27.77
C LYS A 257 -30.21 3.45 27.25
N VAL A 258 -29.86 4.51 28.00
CA VAL A 258 -30.06 5.90 27.56
C VAL A 258 -29.32 6.21 26.28
N VAL A 259 -28.09 5.71 26.14
CA VAL A 259 -27.28 5.91 24.90
C VAL A 259 -27.92 5.18 23.73
N VAL A 260 -28.35 3.92 23.92
CA VAL A 260 -29.02 3.12 22.88
C VAL A 260 -30.33 3.76 22.47
N ASP A 261 -31.17 4.17 23.44
CA ASP A 261 -32.45 4.81 23.16
C ASP A 261 -32.27 6.12 22.38
N SER A 262 -31.30 6.92 22.76
CA SER A 262 -30.95 8.15 22.04
C SER A 262 -30.48 7.85 20.62
N PHE A 263 -29.71 6.79 20.41
CA PHE A 263 -29.25 6.33 19.11
C PHE A 263 -30.43 5.89 18.24
N VAL A 264 -31.30 5.00 18.76
CA VAL A 264 -32.46 4.48 18.01
C VAL A 264 -33.48 5.58 17.71
N GLN A 265 -33.72 6.49 18.66
CA GLN A 265 -34.61 7.63 18.44
C GLN A 265 -34.10 8.56 17.31
N ARG A 266 -32.79 8.73 17.18
CA ARG A 266 -32.18 9.50 16.08
C ARG A 266 -32.25 8.74 14.76
N LEU A 267 -32.15 7.40 14.79
CA LEU A 267 -32.35 6.56 13.61
C LEU A 267 -33.78 6.64 13.06
N SER A 268 -34.77 6.70 13.92
CA SER A 268 -36.20 6.85 13.51
C SER A 268 -36.56 8.27 13.06
N GLY A 269 -35.61 9.23 13.19
CA GLY A 269 -35.75 10.61 12.74
C GLY A 269 -35.35 10.81 11.28
N ARG A 270 -34.68 11.92 11.00
CA ARG A 270 -34.21 12.28 9.63
C ARG A 270 -32.86 11.62 9.35
N LEU A 271 -32.85 10.40 8.78
CA LEU A 271 -31.62 9.69 8.40
C LEU A 271 -30.74 10.50 7.43
N ASP A 272 -31.36 11.18 6.48
CA ASP A 272 -30.67 11.89 5.38
C ASP A 272 -29.89 13.14 5.82
N THR A 273 -30.20 13.70 6.99
CA THR A 273 -29.57 14.94 7.49
C THR A 273 -28.72 14.73 8.73
N THR A 274 -28.67 13.52 9.25
CA THR A 274 -27.90 13.22 10.47
C THR A 274 -26.45 12.84 10.11
N VAL A 275 -25.51 13.69 10.53
CA VAL A 275 -24.08 13.39 10.45
C VAL A 275 -23.61 12.68 11.69
N VAL A 276 -22.95 11.57 11.51
CA VAL A 276 -22.33 10.79 12.59
C VAL A 276 -20.83 11.07 12.56
N ASN A 277 -20.34 11.75 13.59
CA ASN A 277 -18.93 11.86 13.86
C ASN A 277 -18.47 10.56 14.51
N TYR A 278 -17.37 10.00 14.05
CA TYR A 278 -16.83 8.77 14.61
C TYR A 278 -15.35 8.91 14.95
N SER A 279 -14.93 8.14 15.94
CA SER A 279 -13.51 7.88 16.22
C SER A 279 -13.35 6.38 16.44
N LEU A 280 -12.26 5.80 15.94
CA LEU A 280 -11.98 4.39 16.13
C LEU A 280 -10.50 4.08 15.95
N ASN A 281 -10.07 2.96 16.50
CA ASN A 281 -8.77 2.39 16.22
C ASN A 281 -8.88 1.34 15.12
N LYS A 282 -8.04 1.48 14.07
CA LYS A 282 -7.90 0.50 12.99
C LYS A 282 -6.54 -0.17 13.05
N LYS A 283 -6.52 -1.45 12.82
CA LYS A 283 -5.29 -2.23 12.65
C LYS A 283 -5.47 -3.22 11.51
N ILE A 284 -4.43 -3.42 10.72
CA ILE A 284 -4.40 -4.49 9.73
C ILE A 284 -4.43 -5.81 10.48
N ALA A 285 -5.34 -6.72 10.13
CA ALA A 285 -5.49 -8.00 10.79
C ALA A 285 -4.23 -8.87 10.60
N ASP A 286 -3.73 -8.95 9.38
CA ASP A 286 -2.45 -9.58 9.05
C ASP A 286 -1.57 -8.58 8.29
N PRO A 287 -0.53 -8.02 8.95
CA PRO A 287 0.34 -7.03 8.34
C PRO A 287 1.32 -7.60 7.31
N TRP A 288 1.52 -8.92 7.28
CA TRP A 288 2.40 -9.59 6.34
C TRP A 288 1.67 -10.10 5.11
N ASN A 289 2.30 -9.99 3.95
CA ASN A 289 1.79 -10.46 2.69
C ASN A 289 2.88 -11.13 1.88
N LEU A 290 2.57 -12.25 1.22
CA LEU A 290 3.43 -12.85 0.21
C LEU A 290 3.11 -12.23 -1.15
N ILE A 291 4.14 -11.99 -1.95
CA ILE A 291 4.01 -11.39 -3.27
C ILE A 291 4.76 -12.22 -4.31
N LEU A 292 4.17 -12.32 -5.49
CA LEU A 292 4.77 -12.93 -6.67
C LEU A 292 4.63 -11.94 -7.84
N GLY A 293 5.67 -11.77 -8.63
CA GLY A 293 5.59 -10.82 -9.73
C GLY A 293 6.69 -10.96 -10.76
N GLY A 294 6.63 -10.07 -11.74
CA GLY A 294 7.61 -10.00 -12.81
C GLY A 294 7.60 -8.67 -13.54
N THR A 295 8.67 -8.43 -14.31
CA THR A 295 8.72 -7.36 -15.31
C THR A 295 9.04 -7.94 -16.67
N PHE A 296 8.63 -7.20 -17.69
CA PHE A 296 9.07 -7.39 -19.05
C PHE A 296 9.52 -6.04 -19.58
N ASP A 297 10.84 -5.92 -19.85
CA ASP A 297 11.46 -4.68 -20.30
C ASP A 297 11.85 -4.83 -21.78
N VAL A 298 11.57 -3.79 -22.59
CA VAL A 298 11.91 -3.70 -24.02
C VAL A 298 12.84 -2.50 -24.23
N GLY A 299 14.05 -2.80 -24.68
CA GLY A 299 15.08 -1.78 -24.82
C GLY A 299 15.52 -1.24 -23.45
N ARG A 300 15.75 0.08 -23.41
CA ARG A 300 16.13 0.80 -22.18
C ARG A 300 15.02 1.69 -21.65
N HIS A 301 13.92 1.81 -22.39
CA HIS A 301 12.90 2.81 -22.13
C HIS A 301 11.59 2.22 -21.64
N TRP A 302 11.12 1.13 -22.21
CA TRP A 302 9.80 0.60 -21.93
C TRP A 302 9.86 -0.64 -21.04
N GLY A 303 8.93 -0.71 -20.11
CA GLY A 303 8.74 -1.88 -19.27
C GLY A 303 7.30 -2.02 -18.81
N VAL A 304 6.92 -3.25 -18.49
CA VAL A 304 5.64 -3.58 -17.83
C VAL A 304 5.96 -4.40 -16.60
N ARG A 305 5.28 -4.12 -15.51
CA ARG A 305 5.39 -4.83 -14.23
C ARG A 305 4.03 -5.34 -13.81
N GLY A 306 3.97 -6.62 -13.45
CA GLY A 306 2.83 -7.23 -12.78
C GLY A 306 3.23 -7.81 -11.43
N GLU A 307 2.35 -7.70 -10.43
CA GLU A 307 2.57 -8.29 -9.11
C GLU A 307 1.24 -8.71 -8.50
N VAL A 308 1.17 -9.88 -7.92
CA VAL A 308 0.04 -10.39 -7.15
C VAL A 308 0.46 -10.58 -5.70
N GLY A 309 -0.44 -10.26 -4.78
CA GLY A 309 -0.28 -10.52 -3.35
C GLY A 309 -1.34 -11.48 -2.85
N PHE A 310 -0.94 -12.36 -1.94
CA PHE A 310 -1.79 -13.38 -1.33
C PHE A 310 -1.28 -13.71 0.07
N VAL A 311 -2.13 -14.22 0.94
CA VAL A 311 -1.92 -14.31 2.39
C VAL A 311 -1.97 -12.92 3.04
N GLY A 312 -2.82 -12.72 4.02
CA GLY A 312 -3.03 -11.44 4.70
C GLY A 312 -3.71 -10.36 3.87
N ARG A 313 -3.32 -10.18 2.59
CA ARG A 313 -3.93 -9.25 1.65
C ARG A 313 -3.97 -9.83 0.24
N LYS A 314 -5.16 -9.86 -0.37
CA LYS A 314 -5.30 -10.15 -1.79
C LYS A 314 -5.08 -8.87 -2.58
N SER A 315 -4.07 -8.83 -3.44
CA SER A 315 -3.76 -7.63 -4.22
C SER A 315 -3.28 -7.95 -5.62
N PHE A 316 -3.50 -7.02 -6.52
CA PHE A 316 -3.02 -7.06 -7.90
C PHE A 316 -2.49 -5.68 -8.29
N LEU A 317 -1.31 -5.64 -8.89
CA LEU A 317 -0.67 -4.46 -9.44
C LEU A 317 -0.30 -4.72 -10.90
N LEU A 318 -0.62 -3.77 -11.77
CA LEU A 318 -0.13 -3.72 -13.15
C LEU A 318 0.34 -2.31 -13.46
N MET A 319 1.58 -2.16 -13.91
CA MET A 319 2.18 -0.85 -14.23
C MET A 319 2.92 -0.90 -15.55
N ALA A 320 2.76 0.13 -16.36
CA ALA A 320 3.65 0.47 -17.46
C ALA A 320 4.70 1.46 -16.99
N ASN A 321 5.90 1.30 -17.50
CA ASN A 321 7.07 2.11 -17.16
C ASN A 321 7.69 2.68 -18.42
N TYR A 322 8.04 3.97 -18.37
CA TYR A 322 8.88 4.62 -19.38
C TYR A 322 10.06 5.30 -18.72
N ARG A 323 11.27 5.11 -19.27
CA ARG A 323 12.51 5.63 -18.68
C ARG A 323 13.30 6.47 -19.65
N ILE A 324 13.88 7.56 -19.13
CA ILE A 324 14.73 8.49 -19.90
C ILE A 324 16.09 8.70 -19.23
N GLY A 325 17.08 9.08 -20.01
CA GLY A 325 18.40 9.54 -19.54
C GLY A 325 18.34 10.98 -19.00
N LEU A 326 19.22 11.31 -18.08
CA LEU A 326 19.41 12.66 -17.51
C LEU A 326 20.87 13.06 -17.62
#